data_f0bfdd7c4de79197d27e8001f66022af
#
_entry.id   f0bfdd7c4de79197d27e8001f66022af
#
_cell.length_a   1.000
_cell.length_b   1.000
_cell.length_c   1.000
_cell.angle_alpha   90.00
_cell.angle_beta   90.00
_cell.angle_gamma   90.00
#
_symmetry.space_group_name_H-M   'P 1'
#
loop_
_entity.id
_entity.type
_entity.pdbx_description
1 polymer ?
#
loop_
_entity_poly.entity_id
_entity_poly.type
_entity_poly.pdbx_seq_one_letter_code
_entity_poly.pdbx_strand_id
1 'polypeptide(L)'
;MDLSCDICAENIKKFSVIKCPFCEFSTCKDCQFKYILDKDRDKQAHCMNCKHEWTKEILLKLFSKSWVEKSYSKYIMDRTFITEKALFPATQPLVEIELKKNEIDDEISKLLSRIKELKAESKKLDTLLDNLKNNKTKVDASTLKCKCPAPDCKGFITDKWTCGLCKTRICSKCREIKPDRGPIGAPDRLPKHQCDKDALLTVELLKKDTKPCPKCACMIFKIEGCDQIWCVKCHTAFSWKTGLIDNGPVHNPHYYEMLRNLNGGVAPRNPGDFVCGGLPNLEDIRDRYRRQDQKRWNHILTVYRSVTHIMNDTMVNIYPIINRINENIDLRIRYMMNKIDEKKFLSDIKRNMKKKEIHHEIHQILEMFANTMISLFGNILESKTDKTLLVELDNIEKLRIYYNKQIRKVAHIYNHTPDYIYIDKNWDFLSQQKYDSMLLL
;
A
#
# COMPACT_ATOMS: atom_id res chain seq x y z
N MET A 1 6.26 50.00 29.36
CA MET A 1 5.11 49.23 29.87
C MET A 1 5.68 48.03 30.55
N ASP A 2 5.52 47.94 31.83
CA ASP A 2 5.92 46.78 32.61
C ASP A 2 4.94 45.64 32.27
N LEU A 3 5.45 44.58 31.68
CA LEU A 3 4.68 43.37 31.34
C LEU A 3 4.57 42.52 32.60
N SER A 4 3.37 42.30 33.11
CA SER A 4 3.11 41.37 34.21
C SER A 4 2.72 39.98 33.68
N CYS A 5 2.99 38.96 34.45
CA CYS A 5 2.56 37.58 34.15
C CYS A 5 1.08 37.42 34.49
N ASP A 6 0.28 36.98 33.54
CA ASP A 6 -1.16 36.73 33.74
C ASP A 6 -1.46 35.64 34.78
N ILE A 7 -0.44 34.88 35.25
CA ILE A 7 -0.59 33.75 36.20
C ILE A 7 -0.06 34.11 37.60
N CYS A 8 1.17 34.65 37.74
CA CYS A 8 1.76 34.95 39.06
C CYS A 8 1.74 36.43 39.38
N ALA A 9 1.27 37.25 38.48
CA ALA A 9 1.22 38.73 38.60
C ALA A 9 2.57 39.42 38.81
N GLU A 10 3.70 38.70 38.68
CA GLU A 10 5.04 39.28 38.79
C GLU A 10 5.44 40.02 37.53
N ASN A 11 6.24 41.11 37.71
CA ASN A 11 6.78 41.87 36.60
C ASN A 11 7.79 40.99 35.79
N ILE A 12 7.56 40.89 34.47
CA ILE A 12 8.35 40.07 33.58
C ILE A 12 9.37 40.96 32.86
N LYS A 13 10.65 40.54 32.89
CA LYS A 13 11.65 41.15 32.02
C LYS A 13 11.30 40.87 30.56
N LYS A 14 11.39 41.89 29.69
CA LYS A 14 10.98 41.87 28.29
C LYS A 14 11.41 40.63 27.48
N PHE A 15 12.55 40.02 27.83
CA PHE A 15 13.09 38.77 27.19
C PHE A 15 12.63 37.49 27.85
N SER A 16 11.81 37.51 28.89
CA SER A 16 11.34 36.33 29.63
C SER A 16 9.84 36.08 29.48
N VAL A 17 9.16 36.86 28.62
CA VAL A 17 7.73 36.71 28.32
C VAL A 17 7.53 35.61 27.29
N ILE A 18 6.62 34.67 27.56
CA ILE A 18 6.09 33.71 26.61
C ILE A 18 4.70 34.19 26.17
N LYS A 19 4.57 34.62 24.92
CA LYS A 19 3.31 35.09 24.34
C LYS A 19 2.74 34.04 23.40
N CYS A 20 1.51 33.62 23.61
CA CYS A 20 0.84 32.66 22.73
C CYS A 20 0.60 33.29 21.34
N PRO A 21 1.00 32.59 20.24
CA PRO A 21 0.80 33.12 18.89
C PRO A 21 -0.67 33.14 18.44
N PHE A 22 -1.60 32.51 19.18
CA PHE A 22 -2.99 32.36 18.79
C PHE A 22 -3.96 33.29 19.56
N CYS A 23 -3.68 33.57 20.83
CA CYS A 23 -4.57 34.35 21.67
C CYS A 23 -3.87 35.49 22.45
N GLU A 24 -2.59 35.70 22.17
CA GLU A 24 -1.75 36.73 22.75
C GLU A 24 -1.58 36.70 24.28
N PHE A 25 -2.12 35.65 24.95
CA PHE A 25 -1.95 35.43 26.39
C PHE A 25 -0.46 35.37 26.78
N SER A 26 -0.09 36.11 27.82
CA SER A 26 1.31 36.36 28.18
C SER A 26 1.65 35.78 29.55
N THR A 27 2.70 35.00 29.65
CA THR A 27 3.18 34.35 30.91
C THR A 27 4.66 34.46 31.06
N CYS A 28 5.16 34.37 32.31
CA CYS A 28 6.59 34.17 32.55
C CYS A 28 7.01 32.73 32.20
N LYS A 29 8.32 32.55 31.91
CA LYS A 29 8.86 31.22 31.56
C LYS A 29 8.62 30.20 32.66
N ASP A 30 8.75 30.56 33.92
CA ASP A 30 8.65 29.64 35.06
C ASP A 30 7.22 29.10 35.22
N CYS A 31 6.21 29.98 35.10
CA CYS A 31 4.80 29.53 35.09
C CYS A 31 4.50 28.61 33.92
N GLN A 32 5.01 28.93 32.72
CA GLN A 32 4.80 28.11 31.53
C GLN A 32 5.54 26.77 31.62
N PHE A 33 6.78 26.75 32.17
CA PHE A 33 7.51 25.49 32.37
C PHE A 33 6.82 24.59 33.39
N LYS A 34 6.39 25.12 34.54
CA LYS A 34 5.62 24.36 35.53
C LYS A 34 4.36 23.76 34.91
N TYR A 35 3.65 24.56 34.12
CA TYR A 35 2.43 24.13 33.44
C TYR A 35 2.66 23.01 32.41
N ILE A 36 3.68 23.14 31.54
CA ILE A 36 3.98 22.15 30.50
C ILE A 36 4.53 20.85 31.11
N LEU A 37 5.35 20.95 32.16
CA LEU A 37 5.97 19.78 32.80
C LEU A 37 5.16 19.19 33.96
N ASP A 38 3.91 19.64 34.11
CA ASP A 38 3.00 19.12 35.15
C ASP A 38 2.71 17.63 34.91
N LYS A 39 3.02 16.80 35.92
CA LYS A 39 2.93 15.33 35.85
C LYS A 39 1.50 14.81 35.71
N ASP A 40 0.51 15.60 36.12
CA ASP A 40 -0.90 15.20 36.07
C ASP A 40 -1.58 15.51 34.72
N ARG A 41 -0.84 16.01 33.75
CA ARG A 41 -1.34 16.37 32.43
C ARG A 41 -0.83 15.44 31.34
N ASP A 42 -1.72 14.80 30.65
CA ASP A 42 -1.41 13.87 29.54
C ASP A 42 -1.35 14.53 28.15
N LYS A 43 -1.37 15.87 28.10
CA LYS A 43 -1.44 16.60 26.84
C LYS A 43 -0.08 17.11 26.37
N GLN A 44 0.06 17.26 25.07
CA GLN A 44 1.19 17.97 24.45
C GLN A 44 1.21 19.43 24.93
N ALA A 45 2.36 20.09 24.78
CA ALA A 45 2.48 21.49 25.14
C ALA A 45 1.44 22.34 24.42
N HIS A 46 0.69 23.14 25.17
CA HIS A 46 -0.37 23.99 24.66
C HIS A 46 -0.48 25.28 25.48
N CYS A 47 -1.23 26.25 24.96
CA CYS A 47 -1.52 27.50 25.66
C CYS A 47 -2.37 27.27 26.90
N MET A 48 -2.08 27.93 28.00
CA MET A 48 -2.87 27.88 29.23
C MET A 48 -4.30 28.41 29.02
N ASN A 49 -4.47 29.47 28.20
CA ASN A 49 -5.72 30.11 27.96
C ASN A 49 -6.53 29.44 26.84
N CYS A 50 -6.10 29.51 25.58
CA CYS A 50 -6.86 29.03 24.44
C CYS A 50 -6.74 27.50 24.20
N LYS A 51 -5.91 26.80 24.95
CA LYS A 51 -5.66 25.34 24.83
C LYS A 51 -5.15 24.87 23.47
N HIS A 52 -4.77 25.81 22.59
CA HIS A 52 -4.19 25.46 21.29
C HIS A 52 -2.84 24.76 21.47
N GLU A 53 -2.70 23.60 20.88
CA GLU A 53 -1.47 22.80 20.92
C GLU A 53 -0.34 23.48 20.16
N TRP A 54 0.87 23.40 20.71
CA TRP A 54 2.06 24.00 20.13
C TRP A 54 2.89 22.95 19.37
N THR A 55 3.04 23.18 18.09
CA THR A 55 3.94 22.39 17.25
C THR A 55 5.40 22.57 17.70
N LYS A 56 6.27 21.67 17.28
CA LYS A 56 7.70 21.79 17.58
C LYS A 56 8.30 23.11 17.07
N GLU A 57 7.82 23.63 15.95
CA GLU A 57 8.22 24.93 15.46
C GLU A 57 7.89 26.06 16.43
N ILE A 58 6.68 26.08 16.97
CA ILE A 58 6.24 27.08 17.95
C ILE A 58 7.05 26.94 19.22
N LEU A 59 7.28 25.72 19.70
CA LEU A 59 8.13 25.47 20.87
C LEU A 59 9.56 26.00 20.69
N LEU A 60 10.17 25.79 19.51
CA LEU A 60 11.52 26.29 19.20
C LEU A 60 11.58 27.82 19.07
N LYS A 61 10.44 28.49 18.75
CA LYS A 61 10.33 29.96 18.75
C LYS A 61 10.13 30.55 20.14
N LEU A 62 9.37 29.86 21.00
CA LEU A 62 9.00 30.34 22.33
C LEU A 62 10.07 29.98 23.40
N PHE A 63 10.76 28.87 23.22
CA PHE A 63 11.72 28.32 24.21
C PHE A 63 13.10 28.08 23.60
N SER A 64 14.11 27.95 24.46
CA SER A 64 15.46 27.58 24.01
C SER A 64 15.47 26.17 23.43
N LYS A 65 16.23 25.98 22.35
CA LYS A 65 16.44 24.65 21.72
C LYS A 65 16.89 23.60 22.74
N SER A 66 17.79 23.97 23.66
CA SER A 66 18.27 23.06 24.70
C SER A 66 17.15 22.59 25.63
N TRP A 67 16.22 23.46 26.01
CA TRP A 67 15.09 23.08 26.86
C TRP A 67 14.13 22.13 26.12
N VAL A 68 13.80 22.43 24.86
CA VAL A 68 12.91 21.61 24.02
C VAL A 68 13.52 20.21 23.82
N GLU A 69 14.80 20.14 23.46
CA GLU A 69 15.46 18.85 23.15
C GLU A 69 15.84 18.01 24.37
N LYS A 70 16.06 18.65 25.55
CA LYS A 70 16.44 17.93 26.78
C LYS A 70 15.26 17.78 27.74
N SER A 71 14.79 18.87 28.33
CA SER A 71 13.81 18.83 29.43
C SER A 71 12.43 18.39 28.94
N TYR A 72 11.91 19.05 27.91
CA TYR A 72 10.59 18.72 27.35
C TYR A 72 10.60 17.33 26.66
N SER A 73 11.64 17.01 25.90
CA SER A 73 11.78 15.68 25.28
C SER A 73 11.85 14.57 26.33
N LYS A 74 12.55 14.77 27.44
CA LYS A 74 12.59 13.80 28.54
C LYS A 74 11.21 13.61 29.17
N TYR A 75 10.52 14.72 29.49
CA TYR A 75 9.17 14.68 30.04
C TYR A 75 8.20 13.88 29.14
N ILE A 76 8.18 14.15 27.83
CA ILE A 76 7.33 13.43 26.87
C ILE A 76 7.71 11.95 26.83
N MET A 77 9.00 11.60 26.88
CA MET A 77 9.44 10.20 26.90
C MET A 77 8.97 9.46 28.15
N ASP A 78 9.12 10.08 29.33
CA ASP A 78 8.68 9.47 30.59
C ASP A 78 7.16 9.23 30.59
N ARG A 79 6.37 10.18 30.06
CA ARG A 79 4.93 10.04 29.90
C ARG A 79 4.55 8.95 28.91
N THR A 80 5.20 8.91 27.76
CA THR A 80 4.93 7.87 26.74
C THR A 80 5.25 6.48 27.31
N PHE A 81 6.34 6.35 28.06
CA PHE A 81 6.68 5.08 28.69
C PHE A 81 5.63 4.61 29.70
N ILE A 82 5.09 5.50 30.52
CA ILE A 82 3.99 5.19 31.43
C ILE A 82 2.76 4.72 30.64
N THR A 83 2.42 5.43 29.57
CA THR A 83 1.29 5.07 28.69
C THR A 83 1.49 3.69 28.03
N GLU A 84 2.70 3.40 27.53
CA GLU A 84 3.01 2.09 26.95
C GLU A 84 2.94 0.95 27.98
N LYS A 85 3.42 1.20 29.22
CA LYS A 85 3.26 0.22 30.32
C LYS A 85 1.80 -0.03 30.67
N ALA A 86 0.97 0.99 30.66
CA ALA A 86 -0.46 0.84 30.91
C ALA A 86 -1.17 -0.06 29.87
N LEU A 87 -0.59 -0.22 28.68
CA LEU A 87 -1.11 -1.08 27.60
C LEU A 87 -0.58 -2.54 27.68
N PHE A 88 0.33 -2.88 28.61
CA PHE A 88 0.83 -4.25 28.75
C PHE A 88 -0.24 -5.29 29.04
N PRO A 89 -1.21 -5.06 29.93
CA PRO A 89 -2.29 -6.04 30.13
C PRO A 89 -3.06 -6.36 28.86
N ALA A 90 -3.38 -5.35 28.04
CA ALA A 90 -4.03 -5.53 26.75
C ALA A 90 -3.14 -6.21 25.70
N THR A 91 -1.82 -6.15 25.86
CA THR A 91 -0.83 -6.78 24.96
C THR A 91 -0.56 -8.24 25.35
N GLN A 92 -0.81 -8.64 26.59
CA GLN A 92 -0.49 -9.99 27.09
C GLN A 92 -1.07 -11.13 26.24
N PRO A 93 -2.34 -11.13 25.79
CA PRO A 93 -2.86 -12.20 24.93
C PRO A 93 -2.06 -12.37 23.63
N LEU A 94 -1.55 -11.26 23.08
CA LEU A 94 -0.72 -11.29 21.86
C LEU A 94 0.67 -11.88 22.13
N VAL A 95 1.24 -11.64 23.33
CA VAL A 95 2.49 -12.27 23.77
C VAL A 95 2.30 -13.79 23.90
N GLU A 96 1.19 -14.23 24.49
CA GLU A 96 0.90 -15.66 24.62
C GLU A 96 0.74 -16.35 23.25
N ILE A 97 0.11 -15.67 22.30
CA ILE A 97 0.02 -16.16 20.91
C ILE A 97 1.40 -16.25 20.25
N GLU A 98 2.25 -15.23 20.43
CA GLU A 98 3.59 -15.20 19.84
C GLU A 98 4.51 -16.26 20.47
N LEU A 99 4.38 -16.55 21.77
CA LEU A 99 5.08 -17.65 22.44
C LEU A 99 4.68 -19.00 21.83
N LYS A 100 3.38 -19.26 21.70
CA LYS A 100 2.90 -20.49 21.06
C LYS A 100 3.34 -20.61 19.62
N LYS A 101 3.36 -19.51 18.88
CA LYS A 101 3.87 -19.49 17.50
C LYS A 101 5.34 -19.85 17.44
N ASN A 102 6.19 -19.31 18.33
CA ASN A 102 7.60 -19.68 18.38
C ASN A 102 7.80 -21.17 18.70
N GLU A 103 7.00 -21.73 19.62
CA GLU A 103 7.05 -23.18 19.91
C GLU A 103 6.71 -24.01 18.67
N ILE A 104 5.67 -23.62 17.92
CA ILE A 104 5.27 -24.28 16.68
C ILE A 104 6.36 -24.13 15.59
N ASP A 105 6.94 -22.94 15.44
CA ASP A 105 8.01 -22.68 14.46
C ASP A 105 9.27 -23.52 14.76
N ASP A 106 9.60 -23.70 16.05
CA ASP A 106 10.68 -24.59 16.49
C ASP A 106 10.38 -26.06 16.16
N GLU A 107 9.13 -26.49 16.37
CA GLU A 107 8.71 -27.85 16.01
C GLU A 107 8.71 -28.08 14.49
N ILE A 108 8.22 -27.11 13.72
CA ILE A 108 8.29 -27.10 12.25
C ILE A 108 9.75 -27.22 11.78
N SER A 109 10.66 -26.46 12.41
CA SER A 109 12.10 -26.50 12.07
C SER A 109 12.71 -27.89 12.30
N LYS A 110 12.35 -28.55 13.42
CA LYS A 110 12.77 -29.94 13.71
C LYS A 110 12.20 -30.93 12.68
N LEU A 111 10.91 -30.78 12.34
CA LEU A 111 10.27 -31.63 11.34
C LEU A 111 10.87 -31.46 9.94
N LEU A 112 11.17 -30.21 9.55
CA LEU A 112 11.82 -29.92 8.26
C LEU A 112 13.23 -30.54 8.18
N SER A 113 13.99 -30.52 9.28
CA SER A 113 15.29 -31.19 9.37
C SER A 113 15.14 -32.70 9.18
N ARG A 114 14.15 -33.29 9.85
CA ARG A 114 13.85 -34.72 9.71
C ARG A 114 13.39 -35.13 8.30
N ILE A 115 12.55 -34.26 7.68
CA ILE A 115 12.14 -34.45 6.28
C ILE A 115 13.37 -34.41 5.34
N LYS A 116 14.34 -33.53 5.59
CA LYS A 116 15.58 -33.46 4.79
C LYS A 116 16.42 -34.74 4.92
N GLU A 117 16.53 -35.29 6.13
CA GLU A 117 17.21 -36.58 6.36
C GLU A 117 16.48 -37.71 5.64
N LEU A 118 15.17 -37.84 5.82
CA LEU A 118 14.36 -38.87 5.17
C LEU A 118 14.40 -38.79 3.64
N LYS A 119 14.40 -37.55 3.07
CA LYS A 119 14.59 -37.37 1.63
C LYS A 119 15.96 -37.82 1.15
N ALA A 120 17.01 -37.64 1.95
CA ALA A 120 18.34 -38.14 1.62
C ALA A 120 18.41 -39.67 1.66
N GLU A 121 17.72 -40.30 2.63
CA GLU A 121 17.58 -41.76 2.71
C GLU A 121 16.75 -42.30 1.55
N SER A 122 15.61 -41.69 1.22
CA SER A 122 14.79 -42.04 0.06
C SER A 122 15.59 -42.00 -1.23
N LYS A 123 16.39 -40.93 -1.43
CA LYS A 123 17.25 -40.81 -2.63
C LYS A 123 18.30 -41.92 -2.72
N LYS A 124 18.82 -42.39 -1.57
CA LYS A 124 19.73 -43.58 -1.54
C LYS A 124 18.98 -44.83 -1.92
N LEU A 125 17.75 -45.01 -1.43
CA LEU A 125 16.92 -46.17 -1.79
C LEU A 125 16.47 -46.12 -3.25
N ASP A 126 16.14 -44.92 -3.80
CA ASP A 126 15.80 -44.77 -5.21
C ASP A 126 16.98 -45.10 -6.13
N THR A 127 18.22 -44.73 -5.75
CA THR A 127 19.42 -45.14 -6.50
C THR A 127 19.66 -46.65 -6.44
N LEU A 128 19.35 -47.32 -5.33
CA LEU A 128 19.40 -48.76 -5.22
C LEU A 128 18.31 -49.44 -6.06
N LEU A 129 17.10 -48.86 -6.09
CA LEU A 129 15.96 -49.32 -6.90
C LEU A 129 16.21 -49.14 -8.41
N ASP A 130 16.80 -48.00 -8.81
CA ASP A 130 17.18 -47.74 -10.21
C ASP A 130 18.30 -48.69 -10.68
N ASN A 131 19.23 -49.04 -9.80
CA ASN A 131 20.22 -50.10 -10.07
C ASN A 131 19.60 -51.50 -10.21
N LEU A 132 18.43 -51.74 -9.60
CA LEU A 132 17.65 -52.99 -9.71
C LEU A 132 16.64 -52.98 -10.86
N LYS A 133 16.26 -51.81 -11.40
CA LYS A 133 15.27 -51.61 -12.46
C LYS A 133 15.83 -51.04 -13.75
N ASN A 134 17.02 -51.40 -14.16
CA ASN A 134 17.48 -51.08 -15.52
C ASN A 134 16.55 -51.71 -16.54
N ASN A 135 15.39 -51.16 -16.70
CA ASN A 135 14.49 -51.17 -17.87
C ASN A 135 13.09 -50.67 -17.50
N LYS A 136 12.79 -49.37 -17.74
CA LYS A 136 11.54 -48.90 -18.33
C LYS A 136 11.44 -47.39 -18.38
N THR A 137 11.18 -46.94 -19.55
CA THR A 137 10.90 -45.61 -20.13
C THR A 137 10.22 -44.55 -19.26
N LYS A 138 10.78 -43.33 -19.27
CA LYS A 138 10.23 -42.06 -18.74
C LYS A 138 9.01 -41.61 -19.55
N VAL A 139 7.96 -41.21 -18.87
CA VAL A 139 6.83 -40.46 -19.47
C VAL A 139 6.84 -39.02 -18.92
N ASP A 140 7.06 -38.04 -19.80
CA ASP A 140 7.06 -36.62 -19.45
C ASP A 140 5.63 -36.09 -19.26
N ALA A 141 5.41 -35.40 -18.13
CA ALA A 141 4.11 -34.81 -17.72
C ALA A 141 3.77 -33.46 -18.38
N SER A 142 4.54 -33.02 -19.39
CA SER A 142 4.46 -31.65 -19.91
C SER A 142 3.46 -31.40 -21.04
N THR A 143 2.50 -32.29 -21.35
CA THR A 143 1.68 -32.22 -22.58
C THR A 143 0.19 -32.45 -22.40
N LEU A 144 -0.40 -31.92 -21.33
CA LEU A 144 -1.86 -31.98 -21.13
C LEU A 144 -2.56 -30.78 -21.80
N LYS A 145 -3.54 -31.01 -22.71
CA LYS A 145 -4.17 -29.99 -23.56
C LYS A 145 -5.52 -29.50 -23.08
N CYS A 146 -6.37 -30.34 -22.54
CA CYS A 146 -7.69 -29.99 -22.01
C CYS A 146 -8.26 -31.10 -21.13
N LYS A 147 -9.33 -30.82 -20.39
CA LYS A 147 -10.06 -31.81 -19.60
C LYS A 147 -10.74 -32.82 -20.54
N CYS A 148 -10.83 -34.09 -20.11
CA CYS A 148 -11.54 -35.12 -20.86
C CYS A 148 -13.04 -34.81 -20.94
N PRO A 149 -13.67 -34.82 -22.15
CA PRO A 149 -15.10 -34.55 -22.32
C PRO A 149 -15.99 -35.77 -22.00
N ALA A 150 -15.41 -36.97 -21.70
CA ALA A 150 -16.19 -38.16 -21.35
C ALA A 150 -16.94 -37.93 -20.01
N PRO A 151 -18.22 -38.33 -19.91
CA PRO A 151 -18.99 -38.21 -18.67
C PRO A 151 -18.24 -38.93 -17.53
N ASP A 152 -18.25 -38.29 -16.34
CA ASP A 152 -17.61 -38.77 -15.10
C ASP A 152 -16.08 -38.98 -15.12
N CYS A 153 -15.40 -38.69 -16.22
CA CYS A 153 -13.96 -38.78 -16.30
C CYS A 153 -13.26 -37.52 -15.74
N LYS A 154 -12.40 -37.70 -14.73
CA LYS A 154 -11.58 -36.64 -14.15
C LYS A 154 -10.20 -36.46 -14.82
N GLY A 155 -9.94 -37.16 -15.93
CA GLY A 155 -8.67 -37.14 -16.65
C GLY A 155 -8.48 -35.97 -17.59
N PHE A 156 -7.25 -35.88 -18.14
CA PHE A 156 -6.84 -34.87 -19.10
C PHE A 156 -6.37 -35.49 -20.40
N ILE A 157 -6.54 -34.77 -21.49
CA ILE A 157 -6.15 -35.17 -22.85
C ILE A 157 -4.67 -34.87 -23.06
N THR A 158 -3.94 -35.86 -23.50
CA THR A 158 -2.51 -35.78 -23.84
C THR A 158 -2.29 -35.26 -25.27
N ASP A 159 -1.06 -35.03 -25.67
CA ASP A 159 -0.65 -34.66 -27.04
C ASP A 159 -1.19 -35.56 -28.11
N LYS A 160 -1.38 -36.86 -27.80
CA LYS A 160 -1.92 -37.87 -28.69
C LYS A 160 -3.46 -37.76 -28.84
N TRP A 161 -4.07 -36.72 -28.29
CA TRP A 161 -5.53 -36.51 -28.29
C TRP A 161 -6.33 -37.65 -27.66
N THR A 162 -5.73 -38.31 -26.67
CA THR A 162 -6.29 -39.40 -25.89
C THR A 162 -6.27 -39.06 -24.41
N CYS A 163 -7.30 -39.45 -23.66
CA CYS A 163 -7.32 -39.29 -22.22
C CYS A 163 -6.36 -40.30 -21.56
N GLY A 164 -5.53 -39.80 -20.63
CA GLY A 164 -4.59 -40.63 -19.87
C GLY A 164 -5.30 -41.66 -18.97
N LEU A 165 -6.50 -41.33 -18.44
CA LEU A 165 -7.26 -42.22 -17.54
C LEU A 165 -8.22 -43.15 -18.27
N CYS A 166 -9.22 -42.62 -18.97
CA CYS A 166 -10.27 -43.44 -19.60
C CYS A 166 -9.97 -43.88 -21.05
N LYS A 167 -8.84 -43.47 -21.59
CA LYS A 167 -8.38 -43.80 -22.96
C LYS A 167 -9.27 -43.27 -24.08
N THR A 168 -10.30 -42.49 -23.76
CA THR A 168 -11.19 -41.85 -24.76
C THR A 168 -10.38 -41.01 -25.73
N ARG A 169 -10.62 -41.17 -27.01
CA ARG A 169 -10.03 -40.36 -28.08
C ARG A 169 -10.94 -39.18 -28.47
N ILE A 170 -10.34 -38.03 -28.68
CA ILE A 170 -11.07 -36.86 -29.15
C ILE A 170 -10.50 -36.32 -30.44
N CYS A 171 -11.31 -35.57 -31.14
CA CYS A 171 -10.91 -34.90 -32.38
C CYS A 171 -10.05 -33.66 -32.05
N SER A 172 -8.90 -33.52 -32.71
CA SER A 172 -8.00 -32.37 -32.54
C SER A 172 -8.58 -31.05 -33.02
N LYS A 173 -9.59 -31.10 -33.91
CA LYS A 173 -10.20 -29.89 -34.51
C LYS A 173 -11.43 -29.43 -33.76
N CYS A 174 -12.45 -30.29 -33.54
CA CYS A 174 -13.72 -29.91 -32.89
C CYS A 174 -13.76 -30.29 -31.39
N ARG A 175 -12.78 -31.00 -30.85
CA ARG A 175 -12.68 -31.51 -29.48
C ARG A 175 -13.81 -32.47 -29.04
N GLU A 176 -14.60 -32.97 -29.94
CA GLU A 176 -15.63 -33.99 -29.68
C GLU A 176 -15.02 -35.41 -29.56
N ILE A 177 -15.74 -36.29 -28.86
CA ILE A 177 -15.34 -37.69 -28.69
C ILE A 177 -15.43 -38.39 -30.05
N LYS A 178 -14.34 -39.06 -30.45
CA LYS A 178 -14.35 -39.96 -31.62
C LYS A 178 -14.90 -41.31 -31.22
N PRO A 179 -15.71 -41.95 -32.10
CA PRO A 179 -16.18 -43.30 -31.85
C PRO A 179 -14.99 -44.25 -31.70
N ASP A 180 -15.08 -45.15 -30.72
CA ASP A 180 -14.03 -46.13 -30.44
C ASP A 180 -13.78 -47.05 -31.67
N ARG A 181 -12.52 -47.18 -32.05
CA ARG A 181 -12.12 -48.29 -32.90
C ARG A 181 -12.15 -49.54 -32.05
N GLY A 182 -12.87 -50.57 -32.48
CA GLY A 182 -12.84 -51.89 -31.85
C GLY A 182 -11.41 -52.43 -31.63
N PRO A 183 -11.26 -53.57 -30.99
CA PRO A 183 -9.93 -54.16 -30.66
C PRO A 183 -9.03 -54.23 -31.89
N ILE A 184 -7.72 -54.10 -31.65
CA ILE A 184 -6.67 -54.12 -32.68
C ILE A 184 -6.85 -55.34 -33.58
N GLY A 185 -7.21 -55.13 -34.87
CA GLY A 185 -7.47 -56.18 -35.85
C GLY A 185 -8.87 -56.21 -36.43
N ALA A 186 -9.80 -55.42 -35.93
CA ALA A 186 -11.14 -55.27 -36.55
C ALA A 186 -11.07 -54.43 -37.83
N PRO A 187 -11.78 -54.84 -38.93
CA PRO A 187 -11.79 -54.09 -40.19
C PRO A 187 -12.36 -52.67 -40.00
N ASP A 188 -11.75 -51.73 -40.69
CA ASP A 188 -11.98 -50.26 -40.60
C ASP A 188 -13.34 -49.86 -41.22
N ARG A 189 -14.47 -50.31 -40.63
CA ARG A 189 -15.84 -50.05 -41.09
C ARG A 189 -16.60 -48.94 -40.34
N LEU A 190 -15.96 -48.20 -39.47
CA LEU A 190 -16.61 -47.08 -38.78
C LEU A 190 -16.54 -45.81 -39.62
N PRO A 191 -17.65 -45.01 -39.71
CA PRO A 191 -17.67 -43.76 -40.48
C PRO A 191 -16.58 -42.80 -39.95
N LYS A 192 -15.85 -42.19 -40.90
CA LYS A 192 -14.88 -41.15 -40.56
C LYS A 192 -15.59 -40.03 -39.82
N HIS A 193 -15.09 -39.66 -38.64
CA HIS A 193 -15.60 -38.54 -37.86
C HIS A 193 -15.65 -37.27 -38.72
N GLN A 194 -16.87 -36.73 -38.92
CA GLN A 194 -17.08 -35.41 -39.51
C GLN A 194 -17.23 -34.39 -38.41
N CYS A 195 -16.38 -33.34 -38.45
CA CYS A 195 -16.48 -32.23 -37.48
C CYS A 195 -17.72 -31.39 -37.75
N ASP A 196 -18.51 -31.15 -36.71
CA ASP A 196 -19.59 -30.18 -36.79
C ASP A 196 -19.05 -28.77 -37.02
N LYS A 197 -19.72 -28.02 -37.89
CA LYS A 197 -19.29 -26.64 -38.26
C LYS A 197 -19.39 -25.69 -37.09
N ASP A 198 -20.40 -25.80 -36.25
CA ASP A 198 -20.62 -24.94 -35.09
C ASP A 198 -19.61 -25.22 -33.96
N ALA A 199 -19.26 -26.49 -33.79
CA ALA A 199 -18.17 -26.89 -32.85
C ALA A 199 -16.79 -26.38 -33.30
N LEU A 200 -16.51 -26.31 -34.60
CA LEU A 200 -15.27 -25.71 -35.13
C LEU A 200 -15.21 -24.20 -34.88
N LEU A 201 -16.26 -23.49 -35.14
CA LEU A 201 -16.38 -22.03 -34.91
C LEU A 201 -16.24 -21.71 -33.41
N THR A 202 -16.86 -22.51 -32.54
CA THR A 202 -16.79 -22.36 -31.09
C THR A 202 -15.34 -22.56 -30.58
N VAL A 203 -14.62 -23.55 -31.10
CA VAL A 203 -13.21 -23.79 -30.72
C VAL A 203 -12.31 -22.66 -31.22
N GLU A 204 -12.55 -22.06 -32.38
CA GLU A 204 -11.80 -20.90 -32.86
C GLU A 204 -12.06 -19.64 -32.02
N LEU A 205 -13.29 -19.33 -31.68
CA LEU A 205 -13.66 -18.23 -30.77
C LEU A 205 -12.99 -18.40 -29.39
N LEU A 206 -13.10 -19.58 -28.80
CA LEU A 206 -12.49 -19.86 -27.50
C LEU A 206 -10.95 -19.74 -27.51
N LYS A 207 -10.29 -20.03 -28.62
CA LYS A 207 -8.84 -19.86 -28.74
C LYS A 207 -8.43 -18.39 -28.84
N LYS A 208 -9.26 -17.55 -29.44
CA LYS A 208 -8.96 -16.14 -29.68
C LYS A 208 -9.17 -15.30 -28.41
N ASP A 209 -10.26 -15.55 -27.69
CA ASP A 209 -10.77 -14.63 -26.69
C ASP A 209 -10.62 -15.16 -25.23
N THR A 210 -10.09 -16.37 -25.01
CA THR A 210 -9.94 -16.94 -23.69
C THR A 210 -8.52 -17.43 -23.38
N LYS A 211 -8.11 -17.24 -22.10
CA LYS A 211 -6.86 -17.85 -21.57
C LYS A 211 -7.15 -18.64 -20.30
N PRO A 212 -6.44 -19.75 -20.04
CA PRO A 212 -6.59 -20.51 -18.81
C PRO A 212 -5.98 -19.75 -17.63
N CYS A 213 -6.67 -19.73 -16.49
CA CYS A 213 -6.09 -19.25 -15.24
C CYS A 213 -4.86 -20.08 -14.85
N PRO A 214 -3.72 -19.45 -14.48
CA PRO A 214 -2.49 -20.18 -14.15
C PRO A 214 -2.61 -21.07 -12.90
N LYS A 215 -3.58 -20.79 -12.01
CA LYS A 215 -3.78 -21.56 -10.77
C LYS A 215 -4.81 -22.68 -10.91
N CYS A 216 -5.96 -22.45 -11.53
CA CYS A 216 -7.06 -23.42 -11.56
C CYS A 216 -7.44 -23.88 -12.96
N ALA A 217 -6.74 -23.43 -14.01
CA ALA A 217 -6.98 -23.74 -15.41
C ALA A 217 -8.41 -23.42 -15.93
N CYS A 218 -9.21 -22.67 -15.16
CA CYS A 218 -10.50 -22.18 -15.63
C CYS A 218 -10.27 -21.22 -16.79
N MET A 219 -11.00 -21.40 -17.89
CA MET A 219 -10.92 -20.52 -19.05
C MET A 219 -11.57 -19.19 -18.71
N ILE A 220 -10.83 -18.10 -18.89
CA ILE A 220 -11.27 -16.74 -18.60
C ILE A 220 -11.36 -15.97 -19.90
N PHE A 221 -12.48 -15.28 -20.06
CA PHE A 221 -12.73 -14.39 -21.18
C PHE A 221 -12.39 -12.94 -20.79
N LYS A 222 -11.65 -12.24 -21.65
CA LYS A 222 -11.35 -10.83 -21.47
C LYS A 222 -12.21 -9.99 -22.39
N ILE A 223 -13.05 -9.13 -21.82
CA ILE A 223 -13.92 -8.25 -22.63
C ILE A 223 -13.10 -7.05 -23.09
N GLU A 224 -12.62 -6.22 -22.18
CA GLU A 224 -11.72 -5.07 -22.42
C GLU A 224 -11.05 -4.68 -21.12
N GLY A 225 -9.99 -3.85 -21.16
CA GLY A 225 -9.38 -3.26 -19.96
C GLY A 225 -7.90 -3.60 -19.75
N CYS A 226 -7.43 -3.40 -18.51
CA CYS A 226 -6.01 -3.53 -18.14
C CYS A 226 -5.48 -4.96 -18.23
N ASP A 227 -4.16 -5.10 -18.14
CA ASP A 227 -3.48 -6.39 -18.24
C ASP A 227 -3.73 -7.31 -17.03
N GLN A 228 -4.05 -6.76 -15.84
CA GLN A 228 -4.34 -7.56 -14.66
C GLN A 228 -5.74 -8.16 -14.72
N ILE A 229 -5.81 -9.48 -14.67
CA ILE A 229 -7.05 -10.27 -14.69
C ILE A 229 -7.25 -10.93 -13.33
N TRP A 230 -8.49 -10.94 -12.86
CA TRP A 230 -8.92 -11.61 -11.64
C TRP A 230 -9.73 -12.86 -11.95
N CYS A 231 -9.28 -14.02 -11.48
CA CYS A 231 -10.04 -15.26 -11.64
C CYS A 231 -11.16 -15.34 -10.58
N VAL A 232 -12.41 -15.18 -11.00
CA VAL A 232 -13.57 -15.25 -10.10
C VAL A 232 -13.77 -16.61 -9.43
N LYS A 233 -13.15 -17.69 -9.96
CA LYS A 233 -13.29 -19.06 -9.45
C LYS A 233 -12.31 -19.39 -8.33
N CYS A 234 -11.03 -18.99 -8.46
CA CYS A 234 -9.99 -19.32 -7.47
C CYS A 234 -9.37 -18.07 -6.83
N HIS A 235 -9.92 -16.89 -7.11
CA HIS A 235 -9.56 -15.60 -6.52
C HIS A 235 -8.06 -15.26 -6.70
N THR A 236 -7.50 -15.56 -7.87
CA THR A 236 -6.09 -15.29 -8.18
C THR A 236 -5.99 -14.20 -9.24
N ALA A 237 -5.18 -13.17 -8.97
CA ALA A 237 -4.80 -12.17 -9.95
C ALA A 237 -3.65 -12.67 -10.83
N PHE A 238 -3.67 -12.36 -12.13
CA PHE A 238 -2.59 -12.72 -13.04
C PHE A 238 -2.55 -11.76 -14.24
N SER A 239 -1.39 -11.65 -14.89
CA SER A 239 -1.22 -10.85 -16.10
C SER A 239 -1.79 -11.58 -17.32
N TRP A 240 -2.64 -10.90 -18.08
CA TRP A 240 -3.19 -11.43 -19.33
C TRP A 240 -2.12 -11.67 -20.41
N LYS A 241 -1.13 -10.79 -20.48
CA LYS A 241 -0.05 -10.89 -21.48
C LYS A 241 0.87 -12.06 -21.20
N THR A 242 1.37 -12.17 -19.97
CA THR A 242 2.39 -13.14 -19.59
C THR A 242 1.83 -14.47 -19.07
N GLY A 243 0.58 -14.48 -18.57
CA GLY A 243 -0.02 -15.64 -17.90
C GLY A 243 0.54 -15.94 -16.51
N LEU A 244 1.42 -15.07 -15.96
CA LEU A 244 2.01 -15.25 -14.64
C LEU A 244 1.11 -14.69 -13.55
N ILE A 245 1.14 -15.33 -12.35
CA ILE A 245 0.41 -14.86 -11.17
C ILE A 245 0.96 -13.49 -10.75
N ASP A 246 0.05 -12.54 -10.51
CA ASP A 246 0.36 -11.21 -10.01
C ASP A 246 0.08 -11.16 -8.51
N ASN A 247 1.13 -10.93 -7.72
CA ASN A 247 1.06 -10.82 -6.26
C ASN A 247 1.00 -9.35 -5.78
N GLY A 248 0.91 -8.41 -6.70
CA GLY A 248 0.76 -6.98 -6.41
C GLY A 248 -0.67 -6.60 -5.95
N PRO A 249 -0.90 -5.31 -5.65
CA PRO A 249 -2.23 -4.80 -5.32
C PRO A 249 -3.23 -5.11 -6.44
N VAL A 250 -4.39 -5.67 -6.08
CA VAL A 250 -5.41 -6.01 -7.06
C VAL A 250 -6.29 -4.80 -7.30
N HIS A 251 -6.32 -4.30 -8.54
CA HIS A 251 -7.13 -3.16 -8.99
C HIS A 251 -8.18 -3.55 -10.04
N ASN A 252 -8.47 -4.84 -10.17
CA ASN A 252 -9.49 -5.35 -11.10
C ASN A 252 -10.91 -5.11 -10.54
N PRO A 253 -11.88 -4.59 -11.36
CA PRO A 253 -13.25 -4.31 -10.91
C PRO A 253 -13.97 -5.49 -10.29
N HIS A 254 -13.78 -6.70 -10.79
CA HIS A 254 -14.41 -7.92 -10.26
C HIS A 254 -13.90 -8.31 -8.87
N TYR A 255 -12.67 -7.93 -8.50
CA TYR A 255 -12.17 -8.05 -7.15
C TYR A 255 -12.95 -7.16 -6.17
N TYR A 256 -13.19 -5.90 -6.54
CA TYR A 256 -13.97 -4.98 -5.71
C TYR A 256 -15.44 -5.36 -5.64
N GLU A 257 -16.01 -5.95 -6.70
CA GLU A 257 -17.36 -6.50 -6.72
C GLU A 257 -17.48 -7.68 -5.74
N MET A 258 -16.51 -8.59 -5.73
CA MET A 258 -16.44 -9.68 -4.76
C MET A 258 -16.36 -9.16 -3.32
N LEU A 259 -15.49 -8.18 -3.04
CA LEU A 259 -15.38 -7.55 -1.72
C LEU A 259 -16.69 -6.87 -1.30
N ARG A 260 -17.39 -6.22 -2.24
CA ARG A 260 -18.69 -5.60 -2.01
C ARG A 260 -19.74 -6.64 -1.60
N ASN A 261 -19.78 -7.77 -2.29
CA ASN A 261 -20.69 -8.88 -2.00
C ASN A 261 -20.41 -9.56 -0.65
N LEU A 262 -19.13 -9.69 -0.28
CA LEU A 262 -18.73 -10.25 1.04
C LEU A 262 -19.04 -9.31 2.21
N ASN A 263 -19.06 -7.99 1.99
CA ASN A 263 -19.25 -6.97 3.03
C ASN A 263 -20.68 -6.36 3.03
N GLY A 264 -21.68 -7.08 2.58
CA GLY A 264 -23.09 -6.65 2.67
C GLY A 264 -23.44 -5.46 1.77
N GLY A 265 -22.79 -5.33 0.61
CA GLY A 265 -23.09 -4.30 -0.40
C GLY A 265 -22.24 -3.04 -0.33
N VAL A 266 -21.39 -2.89 0.69
CA VAL A 266 -20.47 -1.75 0.85
C VAL A 266 -19.05 -2.18 0.48
N ALA A 267 -18.44 -1.52 -0.51
CA ALA A 267 -17.00 -1.72 -0.74
C ALA A 267 -16.23 -1.22 0.47
N PRO A 268 -15.30 -2.01 1.05
CA PRO A 268 -14.45 -1.52 2.11
C PRO A 268 -13.66 -0.33 1.58
N ARG A 269 -13.82 0.83 2.23
CA ARG A 269 -13.02 2.02 1.93
C ARG A 269 -11.67 1.83 2.60
N ASN A 270 -10.59 2.06 1.87
CA ASN A 270 -9.27 2.16 2.47
C ASN A 270 -9.22 3.42 3.36
N PRO A 271 -8.53 3.38 4.51
CA PRO A 271 -8.27 4.58 5.28
C PRO A 271 -7.56 5.59 4.40
N GLY A 272 -8.21 6.72 4.10
CA GLY A 272 -7.73 7.76 3.18
C GLY A 272 -8.55 7.94 1.90
N ASP A 273 -9.58 7.14 1.65
CA ASP A 273 -10.52 7.38 0.56
C ASP A 273 -11.26 8.72 0.78
N PHE A 274 -11.06 9.66 -0.13
CA PHE A 274 -11.71 10.97 -0.09
C PHE A 274 -13.22 10.81 -0.25
N VAL A 275 -13.97 11.32 0.73
CA VAL A 275 -15.43 11.38 0.70
C VAL A 275 -15.83 12.58 -0.16
N CYS A 276 -16.65 12.38 -1.19
CA CYS A 276 -17.33 13.39 -2.02
C CYS A 276 -16.54 14.69 -2.22
N GLY A 277 -15.82 14.83 -3.34
CA GLY A 277 -15.05 16.01 -3.69
C GLY A 277 -13.62 15.71 -4.15
N GLY A 278 -13.36 14.52 -4.69
CA GLY A 278 -12.08 14.18 -5.33
C GLY A 278 -11.77 15.09 -6.51
N LEU A 279 -10.58 14.93 -7.11
CA LEU A 279 -10.21 15.62 -8.34
C LEU A 279 -11.32 15.46 -9.38
N PRO A 280 -11.69 16.53 -10.11
CA PRO A 280 -12.62 16.44 -11.22
C PRO A 280 -12.19 15.38 -12.22
N ASN A 281 -13.15 14.76 -12.92
CA ASN A 281 -12.83 13.76 -13.91
C ASN A 281 -11.91 14.36 -14.98
N LEU A 282 -10.81 13.69 -15.26
CA LEU A 282 -9.82 14.13 -16.24
C LEU A 282 -10.44 14.27 -17.65
N GLU A 283 -11.48 13.47 -17.97
CA GLU A 283 -12.16 13.54 -19.25
C GLU A 283 -12.91 14.86 -19.42
N ASP A 284 -13.54 15.38 -18.38
CA ASP A 284 -14.27 16.65 -18.42
C ASP A 284 -13.30 17.82 -18.68
N ILE A 285 -12.11 17.78 -18.05
CA ILE A 285 -11.05 18.77 -18.28
C ILE A 285 -10.48 18.62 -19.69
N ARG A 286 -10.26 17.38 -20.16
CA ARG A 286 -9.76 17.07 -21.49
C ARG A 286 -10.68 17.59 -22.59
N ASP A 287 -11.97 17.31 -22.50
CA ASP A 287 -12.94 17.68 -23.54
C ASP A 287 -13.05 19.19 -23.71
N ARG A 288 -12.75 19.93 -22.64
CA ARG A 288 -12.76 21.39 -22.65
C ARG A 288 -11.50 22.01 -23.25
N TYR A 289 -10.29 21.50 -22.92
CA TYR A 289 -9.02 22.17 -23.22
C TYR A 289 -8.18 21.52 -24.31
N ARG A 290 -8.34 20.22 -24.59
CA ARG A 290 -7.51 19.47 -25.55
C ARG A 290 -7.56 20.06 -26.97
N ARG A 291 -8.68 20.64 -27.38
CA ARG A 291 -8.86 21.18 -28.74
C ARG A 291 -8.32 22.61 -28.90
N GLN A 292 -8.07 23.33 -27.81
CA GLN A 292 -7.73 24.73 -27.85
C GLN A 292 -6.21 24.98 -27.79
N ASP A 293 -5.50 24.29 -26.89
CA ASP A 293 -4.04 24.43 -26.72
C ASP A 293 -3.42 23.14 -26.17
N GLN A 294 -2.74 22.39 -27.05
CA GLN A 294 -2.12 21.11 -26.70
C GLN A 294 -1.02 21.27 -25.66
N LYS A 295 -0.29 22.39 -25.65
CA LYS A 295 0.81 22.64 -24.68
C LYS A 295 0.26 22.85 -23.26
N ARG A 296 -0.80 23.64 -23.13
CA ARG A 296 -1.50 23.87 -21.86
C ARG A 296 -2.15 22.58 -21.36
N TRP A 297 -2.79 21.84 -22.28
CA TRP A 297 -3.36 20.52 -21.95
C TRP A 297 -2.29 19.57 -21.37
N ASN A 298 -1.15 19.45 -22.02
CA ASN A 298 -0.06 18.60 -21.53
C ASN A 298 0.43 19.01 -20.14
N HIS A 299 0.50 20.31 -19.88
CA HIS A 299 0.87 20.84 -18.56
C HIS A 299 -0.20 20.47 -17.51
N ILE A 300 -1.48 20.73 -17.77
CA ILE A 300 -2.59 20.36 -16.89
C ILE A 300 -2.58 18.86 -16.60
N LEU A 301 -2.37 18.02 -17.62
CA LEU A 301 -2.30 16.57 -17.49
C LEU A 301 -1.14 16.12 -16.60
N THR A 302 0.04 16.75 -16.74
CA THR A 302 1.22 16.46 -15.90
C THR A 302 0.94 16.82 -14.45
N VAL A 303 0.41 18.02 -14.18
CA VAL A 303 -0.01 18.47 -12.85
C VAL A 303 -1.02 17.51 -12.24
N TYR A 304 -2.07 17.16 -12.99
CA TYR A 304 -3.12 16.23 -12.53
C TYR A 304 -2.54 14.87 -12.11
N ARG A 305 -1.62 14.31 -12.91
CA ARG A 305 -0.96 13.03 -12.60
C ARG A 305 -0.12 13.12 -11.33
N SER A 306 0.63 14.20 -11.15
CA SER A 306 1.46 14.40 -9.96
C SER A 306 0.60 14.55 -8.71
N VAL A 307 -0.52 15.26 -8.78
CA VAL A 307 -1.48 15.37 -7.66
C VAL A 307 -2.12 14.02 -7.36
N THR A 308 -2.54 13.28 -8.37
CA THR A 308 -3.09 11.92 -8.22
C THR A 308 -2.09 10.98 -7.55
N HIS A 309 -0.81 11.07 -7.90
CA HIS A 309 0.26 10.30 -7.25
C HIS A 309 0.41 10.67 -5.77
N ILE A 310 0.41 11.98 -5.45
CA ILE A 310 0.43 12.43 -4.05
C ILE A 310 -0.73 11.83 -3.26
N MET A 311 -1.95 11.93 -3.79
CA MET A 311 -3.16 11.49 -3.09
C MET A 311 -3.21 9.97 -2.90
N ASN A 312 -2.87 9.21 -3.93
CA ASN A 312 -3.09 7.76 -3.94
C ASN A 312 -1.86 6.95 -3.50
N ASP A 313 -0.67 7.50 -3.59
CA ASP A 313 0.56 6.81 -3.22
C ASP A 313 1.32 7.50 -2.08
N THR A 314 1.70 8.76 -2.23
CA THR A 314 2.55 9.44 -1.24
C THR A 314 1.86 9.55 0.12
N MET A 315 0.59 9.96 0.17
CA MET A 315 -0.17 10.09 1.42
C MET A 315 -0.54 8.74 2.03
N VAL A 316 -0.82 7.74 1.21
CA VAL A 316 -1.32 6.44 1.66
C VAL A 316 -0.19 5.49 2.06
N ASN A 317 0.87 5.43 1.26
CA ASN A 317 1.92 4.43 1.41
C ASN A 317 3.18 4.99 2.09
N ILE A 318 3.56 6.25 1.81
CA ILE A 318 4.82 6.82 2.30
C ILE A 318 4.59 7.59 3.62
N TYR A 319 3.55 8.41 3.68
CA TYR A 319 3.20 9.23 4.86
C TYR A 319 1.76 8.97 5.34
N PRO A 320 1.39 7.72 5.68
CA PRO A 320 0.04 7.41 6.15
C PRO A 320 -0.26 8.06 7.50
N ILE A 321 -1.55 8.29 7.79
CA ILE A 321 -2.02 8.62 9.14
C ILE A 321 -1.84 7.39 10.03
N ILE A 322 -0.93 7.48 10.98
CA ILE A 322 -0.62 6.36 11.89
C ILE A 322 -1.63 6.34 13.05
N ASN A 323 -2.40 5.27 13.15
CA ASN A 323 -3.37 5.09 14.24
C ASN A 323 -2.66 4.74 15.56
N ARG A 324 -2.98 5.47 16.65
CA ARG A 324 -2.26 5.40 17.94
C ARG A 324 -2.31 4.04 18.64
N ILE A 325 -3.38 3.27 18.46
CA ILE A 325 -3.65 2.09 19.30
C ILE A 325 -2.66 0.94 19.04
N ASN A 326 -2.19 0.79 17.80
CA ASN A 326 -1.37 -0.36 17.38
C ASN A 326 0.12 -0.03 17.13
N GLU A 327 0.53 1.20 17.39
CA GLU A 327 1.82 1.73 16.93
C GLU A 327 3.04 1.00 17.48
N ASN A 328 3.02 0.60 18.75
CA ASN A 328 4.16 -0.02 19.43
C ASN A 328 3.87 -1.45 19.91
N ILE A 329 2.85 -2.13 19.35
CA ILE A 329 2.49 -3.50 19.77
C ILE A 329 3.71 -4.43 19.69
N ASP A 330 4.42 -4.43 18.57
CA ASP A 330 5.59 -5.31 18.37
C ASP A 330 6.71 -5.01 19.38
N LEU A 331 6.92 -3.72 19.71
CA LEU A 331 7.90 -3.34 20.72
C LEU A 331 7.46 -3.82 22.11
N ARG A 332 6.17 -3.68 22.48
CA ARG A 332 5.64 -4.18 23.75
C ARG A 332 5.76 -5.70 23.84
N ILE A 333 5.37 -6.43 22.79
CA ILE A 333 5.53 -7.89 22.73
C ILE A 333 6.99 -8.29 22.95
N ARG A 334 7.94 -7.68 22.21
CA ARG A 334 9.37 -7.97 22.34
C ARG A 334 9.92 -7.64 23.73
N TYR A 335 9.47 -6.55 24.33
CA TYR A 335 9.87 -6.17 25.69
C TYR A 335 9.29 -7.14 26.73
N MET A 336 8.00 -7.48 26.65
CA MET A 336 7.33 -8.43 27.57
C MET A 336 7.89 -9.86 27.44
N MET A 337 8.40 -10.23 26.26
CA MET A 337 9.11 -11.49 26.02
C MET A 337 10.60 -11.46 26.46
N ASN A 338 11.08 -10.37 27.06
CA ASN A 338 12.49 -10.15 27.41
C ASN A 338 13.46 -10.24 26.20
N LYS A 339 12.97 -10.03 24.96
CA LYS A 339 13.83 -9.99 23.75
C LYS A 339 14.58 -8.67 23.62
N ILE A 340 14.14 -7.62 24.30
CA ILE A 340 14.81 -6.31 24.39
C ILE A 340 14.76 -5.80 25.82
N ASP A 341 15.78 -5.06 26.23
CA ASP A 341 15.85 -4.40 27.53
C ASP A 341 15.07 -3.06 27.55
N GLU A 342 14.89 -2.48 28.74
CA GLU A 342 14.17 -1.21 28.92
C GLU A 342 14.83 -0.06 28.15
N LYS A 343 16.17 -0.01 28.12
CA LYS A 343 16.93 1.03 27.42
C LYS A 343 16.68 0.98 25.92
N LYS A 344 16.67 -0.22 25.33
CA LYS A 344 16.38 -0.43 23.92
C LYS A 344 14.92 -0.13 23.60
N PHE A 345 13.99 -0.56 24.46
CA PHE A 345 12.56 -0.27 24.33
C PHE A 345 12.31 1.23 24.28
N LEU A 346 12.84 2.01 25.22
CA LEU A 346 12.75 3.47 25.26
C LEU A 346 13.38 4.15 24.02
N SER A 347 14.55 3.67 23.59
CA SER A 347 15.21 4.19 22.39
C SER A 347 14.36 4.00 21.12
N ASP A 348 13.76 2.82 20.97
CA ASP A 348 12.92 2.49 19.81
C ASP A 348 11.59 3.26 19.84
N ILE A 349 10.96 3.43 21.01
CA ILE A 349 9.80 4.31 21.19
C ILE A 349 10.16 5.74 20.78
N LYS A 350 11.28 6.28 21.25
CA LYS A 350 11.71 7.65 20.89
C LYS A 350 11.87 7.83 19.39
N ARG A 351 12.45 6.83 18.72
CA ARG A 351 12.61 6.83 17.27
C ARG A 351 11.25 6.81 16.54
N ASN A 352 10.33 5.96 17.00
CA ASN A 352 8.98 5.87 16.44
C ASN A 352 8.20 7.17 16.65
N MET A 353 8.28 7.77 17.83
CA MET A 353 7.66 9.07 18.11
C MET A 353 8.17 10.16 17.17
N LYS A 354 9.52 10.28 17.02
CA LYS A 354 10.09 11.25 16.09
C LYS A 354 9.63 11.00 14.65
N LYS A 355 9.62 9.75 14.21
CA LYS A 355 9.14 9.38 12.88
C LYS A 355 7.68 9.77 12.69
N LYS A 356 6.84 9.52 13.68
CA LYS A 356 5.42 9.86 13.68
C LYS A 356 5.17 11.35 13.60
N GLU A 357 5.87 12.16 14.41
CA GLU A 357 5.78 13.62 14.36
C GLU A 357 6.09 14.14 12.95
N ILE A 358 7.18 13.66 12.34
CA ILE A 358 7.59 14.02 10.98
C ILE A 358 6.51 13.61 9.97
N HIS A 359 6.04 12.36 10.04
CA HIS A 359 5.01 11.86 9.13
C HIS A 359 3.71 12.63 9.26
N HIS A 360 3.32 12.98 10.48
CA HIS A 360 2.10 13.77 10.73
C HIS A 360 2.20 15.17 10.13
N GLU A 361 3.31 15.89 10.36
CA GLU A 361 3.49 17.23 9.79
C GLU A 361 3.58 17.20 8.25
N ILE A 362 4.27 16.23 7.68
CA ILE A 362 4.32 16.04 6.22
C ILE A 362 2.93 15.70 5.68
N HIS A 363 2.20 14.79 6.33
CA HIS A 363 0.85 14.41 5.92
C HIS A 363 -0.10 15.62 5.90
N GLN A 364 -0.05 16.49 6.91
CA GLN A 364 -0.86 17.73 6.94
C GLN A 364 -0.52 18.67 5.77
N ILE A 365 0.75 18.79 5.40
CA ILE A 365 1.16 19.58 4.24
C ILE A 365 0.63 18.95 2.93
N LEU A 366 0.70 17.63 2.80
CA LEU A 366 0.19 16.89 1.65
C LEU A 366 -1.34 17.02 1.54
N GLU A 367 -2.05 16.91 2.65
CA GLU A 367 -3.50 17.04 2.72
C GLU A 367 -3.94 18.47 2.35
N MET A 368 -3.29 19.50 2.89
CA MET A 368 -3.54 20.90 2.52
C MET A 368 -3.30 21.08 1.02
N PHE A 369 -2.18 20.57 0.50
CA PHE A 369 -1.83 20.68 -0.92
C PHE A 369 -2.89 19.97 -1.79
N ALA A 370 -3.26 18.74 -1.47
CA ALA A 370 -4.25 17.96 -2.21
C ALA A 370 -5.63 18.65 -2.23
N ASN A 371 -6.13 19.09 -1.07
CA ASN A 371 -7.41 19.77 -0.96
C ASN A 371 -7.45 21.11 -1.73
N THR A 372 -6.36 21.85 -1.70
CA THR A 372 -6.24 23.10 -2.47
C THR A 372 -6.19 22.82 -3.96
N MET A 373 -5.46 21.79 -4.39
CA MET A 373 -5.41 21.35 -5.79
C MET A 373 -6.78 20.89 -6.31
N ILE A 374 -7.55 20.16 -5.52
CA ILE A 374 -8.93 19.77 -5.87
C ILE A 374 -9.77 21.02 -6.18
N SER A 375 -9.69 22.06 -5.32
CA SER A 375 -10.39 23.32 -5.52
C SER A 375 -9.92 24.04 -6.78
N LEU A 376 -8.60 24.11 -7.02
CA LEU A 376 -8.04 24.74 -8.21
C LEU A 376 -8.44 24.03 -9.51
N PHE A 377 -8.47 22.69 -9.52
CA PHE A 377 -8.98 21.93 -10.65
C PHE A 377 -10.47 22.11 -10.88
N GLY A 378 -11.27 22.27 -9.82
CA GLY A 378 -12.67 22.67 -9.92
C GLY A 378 -12.82 24.03 -10.61
N ASN A 379 -12.03 25.02 -10.17
CA ASN A 379 -12.02 26.36 -10.80
C ASN A 379 -11.56 26.31 -12.27
N ILE A 380 -10.56 25.48 -12.61
CA ILE A 380 -10.15 25.26 -14.00
C ILE A 380 -11.32 24.74 -14.82
N LEU A 381 -12.08 23.78 -14.30
CA LEU A 381 -13.25 23.23 -15.01
C LEU A 381 -14.35 24.28 -15.20
N GLU A 382 -14.55 25.18 -14.25
CA GLU A 382 -15.53 26.28 -14.31
C GLU A 382 -15.06 27.49 -15.11
N SER A 383 -13.77 27.63 -15.40
CA SER A 383 -13.16 28.77 -16.10
C SER A 383 -13.77 28.97 -17.47
N LYS A 384 -14.37 30.14 -17.73
CA LYS A 384 -15.03 30.48 -19.01
C LYS A 384 -14.13 31.19 -20.01
N THR A 385 -13.00 31.76 -19.56
CA THR A 385 -12.07 32.55 -20.39
C THR A 385 -10.63 32.12 -20.19
N ASP A 386 -9.80 32.34 -21.21
CA ASP A 386 -8.35 32.11 -21.13
C ASP A 386 -7.68 32.88 -19.98
N LYS A 387 -8.17 34.07 -19.69
CA LYS A 387 -7.64 34.93 -18.61
C LYS A 387 -7.87 34.28 -17.25
N THR A 388 -9.06 33.72 -17.00
CA THR A 388 -9.36 33.02 -15.72
C THR A 388 -8.55 31.74 -15.60
N LEU A 389 -8.40 30.98 -16.68
CA LEU A 389 -7.54 29.79 -16.70
C LEU A 389 -6.08 30.11 -16.37
N LEU A 390 -5.51 31.17 -16.93
CA LEU A 390 -4.13 31.56 -16.66
C LEU A 390 -3.92 31.96 -15.18
N VAL A 391 -4.90 32.57 -14.54
CA VAL A 391 -4.86 32.88 -13.11
C VAL A 391 -4.82 31.59 -12.29
N GLU A 392 -5.62 30.58 -12.64
CA GLU A 392 -5.63 29.31 -11.89
C GLU A 392 -4.31 28.53 -12.11
N LEU A 393 -3.74 28.55 -13.29
CA LEU A 393 -2.41 27.94 -13.54
C LEU A 393 -1.29 28.64 -12.75
N ASP A 394 -1.35 29.97 -12.60
CA ASP A 394 -0.42 30.71 -11.74
C ASP A 394 -0.63 30.39 -10.25
N ASN A 395 -1.88 30.23 -9.81
CA ASN A 395 -2.19 29.77 -8.45
C ASN A 395 -1.65 28.37 -8.17
N ILE A 396 -1.74 27.45 -9.12
CA ILE A 396 -1.14 26.12 -9.03
C ILE A 396 0.39 26.21 -8.84
N GLU A 397 1.06 27.08 -9.61
CA GLU A 397 2.52 27.23 -9.49
C GLU A 397 2.91 27.88 -8.14
N LYS A 398 2.18 28.87 -7.67
CA LYS A 398 2.37 29.44 -6.34
C LYS A 398 2.17 28.41 -5.23
N LEU A 399 1.18 27.55 -5.35
CA LEU A 399 0.93 26.47 -4.41
C LEU A 399 2.08 25.45 -4.39
N ARG A 400 2.61 25.07 -5.56
CA ARG A 400 3.79 24.21 -5.69
C ARG A 400 5.00 24.77 -4.93
N ILE A 401 5.29 26.08 -5.15
CA ILE A 401 6.38 26.77 -4.45
C ILE A 401 6.15 26.79 -2.94
N TYR A 402 4.93 27.10 -2.50
CA TYR A 402 4.56 27.09 -1.08
C TYR A 402 4.70 25.69 -0.46
N TYR A 403 4.22 24.66 -1.13
CA TYR A 403 4.34 23.27 -0.74
C TYR A 403 5.81 22.87 -0.49
N ASN A 404 6.68 23.08 -1.47
CA ASN A 404 8.10 22.78 -1.34
C ASN A 404 8.75 23.53 -0.17
N LYS A 405 8.37 24.79 0.05
CA LYS A 405 8.86 25.60 1.18
C LYS A 405 8.44 25.00 2.52
N GLN A 406 7.22 24.50 2.66
CA GLN A 406 6.76 23.87 3.91
C GLN A 406 7.47 22.54 4.15
N ILE A 407 7.61 21.68 3.13
CA ILE A 407 8.37 20.43 3.25
C ILE A 407 9.82 20.69 3.69
N ARG A 408 10.50 21.65 3.06
CA ARG A 408 11.88 22.04 3.43
C ARG A 408 11.97 22.53 4.88
N LYS A 409 10.97 23.22 5.36
CA LYS A 409 10.90 23.71 6.74
C LYS A 409 10.81 22.54 7.74
N VAL A 410 9.95 21.56 7.48
CA VAL A 410 9.85 20.35 8.31
C VAL A 410 11.17 19.58 8.27
N ALA A 411 11.76 19.39 7.10
CA ALA A 411 13.06 18.75 6.93
C ALA A 411 14.15 19.40 7.82
N HIS A 412 14.20 20.72 7.84
CA HIS A 412 15.16 21.47 8.67
C HIS A 412 14.87 21.34 10.18
N ILE A 413 13.60 21.48 10.62
CA ILE A 413 13.20 21.40 12.05
C ILE A 413 13.55 20.03 12.64
N TYR A 414 13.34 18.97 11.90
CA TYR A 414 13.54 17.61 12.38
C TYR A 414 14.89 17.00 12.01
N ASN A 415 15.72 17.73 11.26
CA ASN A 415 16.94 17.19 10.65
C ASN A 415 16.64 15.85 9.96
N HIS A 416 15.68 15.89 9.05
CA HIS A 416 15.17 14.74 8.30
C HIS A 416 15.30 15.02 6.80
N THR A 417 15.62 14.01 6.03
CA THR A 417 15.74 14.10 4.57
C THR A 417 14.56 13.37 3.95
N PRO A 418 13.49 14.07 3.55
CA PRO A 418 12.36 13.43 2.86
C PRO A 418 12.79 12.91 1.49
N ASP A 419 12.35 11.69 1.17
CA ASP A 419 12.64 11.06 -0.11
C ASP A 419 11.59 11.43 -1.16
N TYR A 420 12.03 11.88 -2.35
CA TYR A 420 11.24 12.08 -3.57
C TYR A 420 9.87 12.75 -3.38
N ILE A 421 9.83 13.82 -2.59
CA ILE A 421 8.58 14.52 -2.27
C ILE A 421 8.56 15.96 -2.79
N TYR A 422 9.72 16.55 -3.14
CA TYR A 422 9.79 17.90 -3.73
C TYR A 422 9.34 17.87 -5.18
N ILE A 423 8.63 18.91 -5.62
CA ILE A 423 8.07 19.01 -6.97
C ILE A 423 8.82 20.14 -7.73
N ASP A 424 9.45 19.79 -8.85
CA ASP A 424 10.14 20.78 -9.70
C ASP A 424 9.17 21.56 -10.62
N LYS A 425 9.70 22.44 -11.45
CA LYS A 425 8.90 23.24 -12.42
C LYS A 425 8.24 22.40 -13.52
N ASN A 426 8.71 21.18 -13.75
CA ASN A 426 8.11 20.24 -14.70
C ASN A 426 7.12 19.29 -14.02
N TRP A 427 6.89 19.46 -12.72
CA TRP A 427 6.05 18.60 -11.87
C TRP A 427 6.60 17.17 -11.69
N ASP A 428 7.94 17.02 -11.81
CA ASP A 428 8.63 15.79 -11.45
C ASP A 428 9.01 15.78 -9.97
N PHE A 429 8.97 14.59 -9.36
CA PHE A 429 9.36 14.42 -7.96
C PHE A 429 10.86 14.34 -7.80
N LEU A 430 11.40 15.10 -6.86
CA LEU A 430 12.83 15.19 -6.58
C LEU A 430 13.15 14.80 -5.15
N SER A 431 14.35 14.22 -4.95
CA SER A 431 14.97 14.12 -3.63
C SER A 431 15.38 15.50 -3.11
N GLN A 432 15.53 15.64 -1.78
CA GLN A 432 15.98 16.89 -1.18
C GLN A 432 17.31 17.39 -1.77
N GLN A 433 18.30 16.52 -1.94
CA GLN A 433 19.61 16.88 -2.48
C GLN A 433 19.50 17.50 -3.87
N LYS A 434 18.68 16.91 -4.74
CA LYS A 434 18.47 17.41 -6.10
C LYS A 434 17.71 18.75 -6.09
N TYR A 435 16.72 18.88 -5.21
CA TYR A 435 15.97 20.14 -5.06
C TYR A 435 16.86 21.27 -4.52
N ASP A 436 17.67 21.02 -3.48
CA ASP A 436 18.58 22.01 -2.92
C ASP A 436 19.66 22.45 -3.93
N SER A 437 20.19 21.54 -4.77
CA SER A 437 21.12 21.89 -5.85
C SER A 437 20.48 22.79 -6.90
N MET A 438 19.20 22.64 -7.21
CA MET A 438 18.47 23.50 -8.15
C MET A 438 18.21 24.91 -7.62
N LEU A 439 18.17 25.10 -6.30
CA LEU A 439 18.00 26.43 -5.68
C LEU A 439 19.30 27.24 -5.64
N LEU A 440 20.46 26.60 -5.87
CA LEU A 440 21.78 27.24 -5.90
C LEU A 440 22.18 27.70 -7.32
N LEU A 441 21.45 27.26 -8.35
CA LEU A 441 21.54 27.69 -9.74
C LEU A 441 20.55 28.80 -10.08
#